data_03b7b2a6ce9e08070bd9cefee22ecfd7
#
_entry.id   03b7b2a6ce9e08070bd9cefee22ecfd7
#
_cell.length_a   1.000
_cell.length_b   1.000
_cell.length_c   1.000
_cell.angle_alpha   90.00
_cell.angle_beta   90.00
_cell.angle_gamma   90.00
#
_symmetry.space_group_name_H-M   'P 1'
#
loop_
_entity.id
_entity.type
_entity.pdbx_description
1 polymer ?
#
loop_
_entity_poly.entity_id
_entity_poly.type
_entity_poly.pdbx_seq_one_letter_code
_entity_poly.pdbx_strand_id
1 'polypeptide(L)'
;SNIGSLGGGGRYSDLTKSFGVDNLSGIGISFGLERIHLLMDEKNLYPELKILSNDILIINFDINFINEIKNIIDGLRAHGRNVFVYPDSTKVSKQFSFADKNNFNFVIIYGQAEKDGDNIKIRSTF
;
A
#
# COMPACT_ATOMS: atom_id res chain seq x y z
N SER A 1 -20.91 24.02 8.15
CA SER A 1 -19.47 24.21 7.93
C SER A 1 -19.24 25.10 6.73
N ASN A 2 -18.28 26.00 6.81
CA ASN A 2 -17.93 26.96 5.73
C ASN A 2 -16.85 26.38 4.80
N ILE A 3 -16.76 25.05 4.75
CA ILE A 3 -15.74 24.32 3.99
C ILE A 3 -16.23 24.19 2.56
N GLY A 4 -15.99 24.98 1.65
CA GLY A 4 -16.42 24.95 0.25
C GLY A 4 -16.48 23.56 -0.42
N SER A 5 -16.44 23.45 -1.72
CA SER A 5 -16.51 22.17 -2.44
C SER A 5 -15.36 21.23 -2.07
N LEU A 6 -15.66 19.98 -1.73
CA LEU A 6 -14.69 18.94 -1.39
C LEU A 6 -14.08 18.26 -2.62
N GLY A 7 -14.79 18.32 -3.74
CA GLY A 7 -14.33 17.77 -4.99
C GLY A 7 -15.13 18.34 -6.15
N GLY A 8 -14.60 18.22 -7.32
CA GLY A 8 -15.25 18.66 -8.54
C GLY A 8 -14.71 17.89 -9.73
N GLY A 9 -15.48 17.84 -10.76
CA GLY A 9 -15.07 17.18 -11.99
C GLY A 9 -16.06 17.42 -13.11
N GLY A 10 -15.73 16.94 -14.27
CA GLY A 10 -16.57 17.08 -15.43
C GLY A 10 -16.07 16.30 -16.64
N ARG A 11 -16.90 16.32 -17.66
CA ARG A 11 -16.54 15.82 -18.97
C ARG A 11 -15.89 16.94 -19.79
N TYR A 12 -14.76 16.65 -20.40
CA TYR A 12 -14.03 17.54 -21.29
C TYR A 12 -14.20 17.04 -22.73
N SER A 13 -15.03 17.71 -23.51
CA SER A 13 -15.36 17.29 -24.88
C SER A 13 -14.16 17.44 -25.83
N ASP A 14 -13.30 18.40 -25.55
CA ASP A 14 -12.21 18.82 -26.45
C ASP A 14 -10.80 18.75 -25.81
N LEU A 15 -10.67 18.02 -24.68
CA LEU A 15 -9.42 17.96 -23.94
C LEU A 15 -8.25 17.49 -24.84
N THR A 16 -8.49 16.50 -25.67
CA THR A 16 -7.47 15.89 -26.54
C THR A 16 -7.19 16.71 -27.80
N LYS A 17 -8.04 17.64 -28.15
CA LYS A 17 -7.87 18.50 -29.32
C LYS A 17 -6.63 19.38 -29.22
N SER A 18 -6.31 19.85 -28.01
CA SER A 18 -5.09 20.60 -27.73
C SER A 18 -3.80 19.77 -27.90
N PHE A 19 -3.92 18.45 -27.92
CA PHE A 19 -2.83 17.49 -28.16
C PHE A 19 -2.86 16.89 -29.57
N GLY A 20 -3.66 17.44 -30.49
CA GLY A 20 -3.73 16.99 -31.88
C GLY A 20 -4.53 15.69 -32.08
N VAL A 21 -5.34 15.29 -31.11
CA VAL A 21 -6.20 14.09 -31.22
C VAL A 21 -7.64 14.53 -31.20
N ASP A 22 -8.35 14.38 -32.32
CA ASP A 22 -9.76 14.73 -32.46
C ASP A 22 -10.69 13.60 -31.97
N ASN A 23 -11.91 13.98 -31.56
CA ASN A 23 -13.00 13.07 -31.21
C ASN A 23 -12.78 12.17 -29.98
N LEU A 24 -11.86 12.52 -29.08
CA LEU A 24 -11.75 11.89 -27.78
C LEU A 24 -12.24 12.83 -26.68
N SER A 25 -13.24 12.42 -25.94
CA SER A 25 -13.66 13.11 -24.72
C SER A 25 -12.96 12.52 -23.51
N GLY A 26 -12.59 13.37 -22.56
CA GLY A 26 -12.04 12.97 -21.28
C GLY A 26 -13.00 13.24 -20.15
N ILE A 27 -12.79 12.61 -19.03
CA ILE A 27 -13.39 12.97 -17.74
C ILE A 27 -12.28 13.23 -16.73
N GLY A 28 -12.48 14.21 -15.88
CA GLY A 28 -11.56 14.51 -14.80
C GLY A 28 -12.29 14.73 -13.50
N ILE A 29 -11.68 14.29 -12.42
CA ILE A 29 -12.14 14.52 -11.05
C ILE A 29 -10.95 15.00 -10.24
N SER A 30 -11.17 16.01 -9.41
CA SER A 30 -10.17 16.45 -8.42
C SER A 30 -10.82 16.53 -7.04
N PHE A 31 -10.03 16.29 -6.02
CA PHE A 31 -10.44 16.37 -4.63
C PHE A 31 -9.57 17.37 -3.87
N GLY A 32 -10.21 18.19 -3.03
CA GLY A 32 -9.52 19.10 -2.13
C GLY A 32 -9.08 18.37 -0.87
N LEU A 33 -7.90 17.75 -0.88
CA LEU A 33 -7.38 16.94 0.24
C LEU A 33 -7.41 17.72 1.56
N GLU A 34 -6.96 18.96 1.55
CA GLU A 34 -6.95 19.82 2.74
C GLU A 34 -8.36 20.08 3.27
N ARG A 35 -9.33 20.33 2.39
CA ARG A 35 -10.72 20.56 2.78
C ARG A 35 -11.37 19.28 3.32
N ILE A 36 -11.05 18.13 2.75
CA ILE A 36 -11.51 16.83 3.27
C ILE A 36 -10.93 16.61 4.66
N HIS A 37 -9.64 16.88 4.86
CA HIS A 37 -8.99 16.78 6.16
C HIS A 37 -9.66 17.66 7.21
N LEU A 38 -9.86 18.96 6.90
CA LEU A 38 -10.53 19.88 7.81
C LEU A 38 -11.96 19.43 8.16
N LEU A 39 -12.71 18.90 7.20
CA LEU A 39 -14.05 18.38 7.44
C LEU A 39 -14.02 17.13 8.33
N MET A 40 -13.09 16.23 8.10
CA MET A 40 -12.93 15.02 8.89
C MET A 40 -12.56 15.36 10.34
N ASP A 41 -11.72 16.37 10.54
CA ASP A 41 -11.34 16.86 11.87
C ASP A 41 -12.55 17.51 12.58
N GLU A 42 -13.24 18.45 11.91
CA GLU A 42 -14.45 19.11 12.44
C GLU A 42 -15.53 18.10 12.85
N LYS A 43 -15.68 17.02 12.10
CA LYS A 43 -16.70 15.99 12.31
C LYS A 43 -16.24 14.80 13.14
N ASN A 44 -15.00 14.78 13.62
CA ASN A 44 -14.39 13.63 14.31
C ASN A 44 -14.55 12.32 13.53
N LEU A 45 -14.33 12.37 12.20
CA LEU A 45 -14.49 11.22 11.32
C LEU A 45 -13.21 10.39 11.16
N TYR A 46 -12.11 10.80 11.77
CA TYR A 46 -10.92 9.95 11.79
C TYR A 46 -11.21 8.70 12.60
N PRO A 47 -10.96 7.51 12.04
CA PRO A 47 -11.00 6.31 12.85
C PRO A 47 -9.99 6.46 13.98
N GLU A 48 -10.27 5.93 15.15
CA GLU A 48 -9.24 5.77 16.17
C GLU A 48 -8.04 5.10 15.49
N LEU A 49 -6.97 5.85 15.33
CA LEU A 49 -5.73 5.31 14.83
C LEU A 49 -5.27 4.28 15.86
N LYS A 50 -5.70 3.03 15.70
CA LYS A 50 -4.85 1.94 16.11
C LYS A 50 -3.55 2.23 15.39
N ILE A 51 -2.53 2.67 16.16
CA ILE A 51 -1.18 2.83 15.64
C ILE A 51 -0.97 1.59 14.79
N LEU A 52 -0.88 1.79 13.47
CA LEU A 52 -0.71 0.68 12.54
C LEU A 52 0.62 0.06 12.94
N SER A 53 0.56 -0.95 13.81
CA SER A 53 1.76 -1.68 14.16
C SER A 53 2.30 -2.23 12.85
N ASN A 54 3.58 -2.06 12.60
CA ASN A 54 4.26 -2.72 11.50
C ASN A 54 4.30 -4.22 11.82
N ASP A 55 3.19 -4.94 11.51
CA ASP A 55 3.07 -6.31 11.96
C ASP A 55 4.03 -7.23 11.24
N ILE A 56 4.01 -7.20 9.92
CA ILE A 56 4.69 -8.19 9.11
C ILE A 56 5.43 -7.53 7.95
N LEU A 57 6.73 -7.77 7.85
CA LEU A 57 7.53 -7.49 6.67
C LEU A 57 7.74 -8.77 5.87
N ILE A 58 7.51 -8.72 4.57
CA ILE A 58 7.86 -9.80 3.64
C ILE A 58 9.18 -9.47 2.95
N ILE A 59 10.16 -10.36 3.08
CA ILE A 59 11.43 -10.24 2.37
C ILE A 59 11.22 -10.48 0.88
N ASN A 60 11.67 -9.56 0.07
CA ASN A 60 11.60 -9.65 -1.38
C ASN A 60 12.94 -10.13 -1.94
N PHE A 61 13.03 -11.41 -2.29
CA PHE A 61 14.16 -11.95 -3.05
C PHE A 61 13.99 -11.72 -4.54
N ASP A 62 12.76 -11.93 -5.03
CA ASP A 62 12.34 -11.76 -6.41
C ASP A 62 10.81 -11.64 -6.45
N ILE A 63 10.28 -10.89 -7.39
CA ILE A 63 8.83 -10.67 -7.53
C ILE A 63 8.05 -11.97 -7.77
N ASN A 64 8.68 -12.97 -8.38
CA ASN A 64 8.03 -14.26 -8.62
C ASN A 64 7.68 -14.96 -7.32
N PHE A 65 8.58 -14.95 -6.32
CA PHE A 65 8.29 -15.51 -4.99
C PHE A 65 7.16 -14.76 -4.28
N ILE A 66 7.10 -13.44 -4.43
CA ILE A 66 6.00 -12.64 -3.87
C ILE A 66 4.67 -13.04 -4.50
N ASN A 67 4.64 -13.24 -5.81
CA ASN A 67 3.43 -13.66 -6.53
C ASN A 67 2.96 -15.06 -6.09
N GLU A 68 3.87 -15.98 -5.80
CA GLU A 68 3.53 -17.33 -5.31
C GLU A 68 2.82 -17.30 -3.95
N ILE A 69 3.26 -16.43 -3.03
CA ILE A 69 2.64 -16.29 -1.70
C ILE A 69 1.57 -15.19 -1.63
N LYS A 70 1.14 -14.67 -2.76
CA LYS A 70 0.15 -13.58 -2.82
C LYS A 70 -1.13 -13.91 -2.04
N ASN A 71 -1.65 -15.12 -2.17
CA ASN A 71 -2.86 -15.55 -1.46
C ASN A 71 -2.67 -15.52 0.06
N ILE A 72 -1.48 -15.84 0.56
CA ILE A 72 -1.14 -15.77 1.99
C ILE A 72 -1.09 -14.31 2.44
N ILE A 73 -0.47 -13.44 1.64
CA ILE A 73 -0.43 -11.99 1.92
C ILE A 73 -1.84 -11.42 2.00
N ASP A 74 -2.67 -11.73 1.02
CA ASP A 74 -4.06 -11.24 0.97
C ASP A 74 -4.90 -11.81 2.13
N GLY A 75 -4.69 -13.07 2.50
CA GLY A 75 -5.31 -13.69 3.67
C GLY A 75 -4.93 -12.99 4.98
N LEU A 76 -3.65 -12.70 5.19
CA LEU A 76 -3.18 -11.97 6.36
C LEU A 76 -3.81 -10.57 6.45
N ARG A 77 -3.88 -9.86 5.32
CA ARG A 77 -4.51 -8.54 5.24
C ARG A 77 -6.01 -8.60 5.52
N ALA A 78 -6.71 -9.61 5.01
CA ALA A 78 -8.14 -9.83 5.28
C ALA A 78 -8.42 -10.08 6.77
N HIS A 79 -7.46 -10.64 7.51
CA HIS A 79 -7.52 -10.80 8.97
C HIS A 79 -7.02 -9.55 9.74
N GLY A 80 -6.93 -8.41 9.09
CA GLY A 80 -6.58 -7.13 9.71
C GLY A 80 -5.10 -6.97 10.06
N ARG A 81 -4.21 -7.79 9.48
CA ARG A 81 -2.77 -7.64 9.67
C ARG A 81 -2.17 -6.63 8.70
N ASN A 82 -1.26 -5.80 9.19
CA ASN A 82 -0.51 -4.89 8.35
C ASN A 82 0.68 -5.63 7.73
N VAL A 83 0.56 -5.93 6.45
CA VAL A 83 1.58 -6.65 5.71
C VAL A 83 2.26 -5.72 4.72
N PHE A 84 3.54 -5.51 4.91
CA PHE A 84 4.40 -4.73 4.04
C PHE A 84 5.31 -5.66 3.25
N VAL A 85 5.31 -5.54 1.94
CA VAL A 85 6.25 -6.23 1.06
C VAL A 85 7.39 -5.28 0.75
N TYR A 86 8.63 -5.71 0.99
CA TYR A 86 9.77 -4.85 0.67
C TYR A 86 9.81 -4.58 -0.85
N PRO A 87 9.90 -3.31 -1.29
CA PRO A 87 9.62 -2.96 -2.69
C PRO A 87 10.65 -3.51 -3.68
N ASP A 88 11.92 -3.58 -3.28
CA ASP A 88 13.02 -3.95 -4.17
C ASP A 88 13.70 -5.25 -3.75
N SER A 89 14.14 -6.08 -4.71
CA SER A 89 14.98 -7.24 -4.43
C SER A 89 16.42 -6.81 -4.15
N THR A 90 16.64 -6.27 -2.96
CA THR A 90 17.96 -5.85 -2.48
C THR A 90 18.58 -6.89 -1.53
N LYS A 91 19.81 -6.63 -1.08
CA LYS A 91 20.48 -7.51 -0.09
C LYS A 91 19.56 -7.74 1.11
N VAL A 92 19.41 -9.01 1.49
CA VAL A 92 18.54 -9.45 2.60
C VAL A 92 18.88 -8.76 3.92
N SER A 93 20.17 -8.54 4.19
CA SER A 93 20.61 -7.81 5.38
C SER A 93 20.05 -6.39 5.46
N LYS A 94 19.92 -5.70 4.32
CA LYS A 94 19.31 -4.37 4.26
C LYS A 94 17.82 -4.42 4.60
N GLN A 95 17.14 -5.45 4.13
CA GLN A 95 15.70 -5.64 4.40
C GLN A 95 15.46 -5.99 5.88
N PHE A 96 16.31 -6.80 6.50
CA PHE A 96 16.26 -7.03 7.95
C PHE A 96 16.53 -5.76 8.75
N SER A 97 17.56 -4.99 8.39
CA SER A 97 17.82 -3.71 9.06
C SER A 97 16.65 -2.72 8.91
N PHE A 98 15.91 -2.79 7.80
CA PHE A 98 14.69 -2.02 7.64
C PHE A 98 13.58 -2.51 8.57
N ALA A 99 13.42 -3.84 8.74
CA ALA A 99 12.47 -4.42 9.66
C ALA A 99 12.72 -3.96 11.10
N ASP A 100 13.98 -4.06 11.55
CA ASP A 100 14.40 -3.67 12.90
C ASP A 100 14.19 -2.18 13.13
N LYS A 101 14.65 -1.33 12.19
CA LYS A 101 14.53 0.13 12.29
C LYS A 101 13.07 0.63 12.33
N ASN A 102 12.17 -0.09 11.68
CA ASN A 102 10.74 0.27 11.60
C ASN A 102 9.86 -0.54 12.56
N ASN A 103 10.46 -1.28 13.49
CA ASN A 103 9.76 -2.04 14.53
C ASN A 103 8.70 -3.00 13.97
N PHE A 104 9.04 -3.76 12.92
CA PHE A 104 8.19 -4.86 12.49
C PHE A 104 8.22 -5.99 13.51
N ASN A 105 7.05 -6.55 13.82
CA ASN A 105 6.93 -7.65 14.78
C ASN A 105 7.42 -8.98 14.21
N PHE A 106 7.14 -9.19 12.93
CA PHE A 106 7.49 -10.44 12.23
C PHE A 106 8.09 -10.15 10.86
N VAL A 107 8.97 -11.05 10.44
CA VAL A 107 9.52 -11.08 9.09
C VAL A 107 9.19 -12.43 8.46
N ILE A 108 8.55 -12.41 7.31
CA ILE A 108 8.27 -13.59 6.48
C ILE A 108 9.36 -13.69 5.42
N ILE A 109 9.92 -14.90 5.33
CA ILE A 109 10.97 -15.26 4.39
C ILE A 109 10.40 -16.35 3.48
N TYR A 110 10.39 -16.09 2.19
CA TYR A 110 10.02 -17.07 1.18
C TYR A 110 10.89 -16.84 -0.06
N GLY A 111 11.79 -17.79 -0.28
CA GLY A 111 12.71 -17.84 -1.41
C GLY A 111 12.85 -19.27 -1.91
N GLN A 112 13.88 -19.55 -2.69
CA GLN A 112 14.05 -20.87 -3.30
C GLN A 112 14.13 -22.01 -2.27
N ALA A 113 14.83 -21.80 -1.16
CA ALA A 113 14.97 -22.83 -0.12
C ALA A 113 13.64 -23.16 0.58
N GLU A 114 12.80 -22.14 0.80
CA GLU A 114 11.49 -22.32 1.39
C GLU A 114 10.53 -22.99 0.40
N LYS A 115 10.61 -22.61 -0.88
CA LYS A 115 9.85 -23.22 -1.97
C LYS A 115 10.17 -24.70 -2.12
N ASP A 116 11.45 -25.05 -2.15
CA ASP A 116 11.90 -26.45 -2.27
C ASP A 116 11.51 -27.29 -1.05
N GLY A 117 11.41 -26.66 0.11
CA GLY A 117 10.99 -27.29 1.37
C GLY A 117 9.47 -27.27 1.60
N ASP A 118 8.67 -26.71 0.69
CA ASP A 118 7.22 -26.52 0.83
C ASP A 118 6.84 -25.88 2.18
N ASN A 119 7.58 -24.84 2.57
CA ASN A 119 7.36 -24.15 3.84
C ASN A 119 7.56 -22.63 3.70
N ILE A 120 7.18 -21.91 4.76
CA ILE A 120 7.41 -20.46 4.89
C ILE A 120 8.10 -20.25 6.23
N LYS A 121 9.19 -19.52 6.25
CA LYS A 121 9.84 -19.14 7.49
C LYS A 121 9.28 -17.84 8.03
N ILE A 122 8.95 -17.85 9.31
CA ILE A 122 8.53 -16.67 10.05
C ILE A 122 9.56 -16.43 11.17
N ARG A 123 10.10 -15.23 11.21
CA ARG A 123 11.02 -14.79 12.26
C ARG A 123 10.37 -13.68 13.07
N SER A 124 10.36 -13.81 14.40
CA SER A 124 10.08 -12.70 15.30
C SER A 124 11.29 -11.77 15.38
N THR A 125 11.07 -10.49 15.49
CA THR A 125 12.10 -9.45 15.67
C THR A 125 12.30 -9.06 17.13
N PHE A 126 11.60 -9.73 18.06
CA PHE A 126 11.78 -9.57 19.52
C PHE A 126 12.85 -10.48 20.03
#